data_1292429914955cd0327be7940bef7d2c
#
_entry.id   1292429914955cd0327be7940bef7d2c
#
_cell.length_a   1.000
_cell.length_b   1.000
_cell.length_c   1.000
_cell.angle_alpha   90.00
_cell.angle_beta   90.00
_cell.angle_gamma   90.00
#
_symmetry.space_group_name_H-M   'P 1'
#
loop_
_entity.id
_entity.type
_entity.pdbx_description
1 polymer ?
#
loop_
_entity_poly.entity_id
_entity_poly.type
_entity_poly.pdbx_seq_one_letter_code
_entity_poly.pdbx_strand_id
1 'polypeptide(L)'
;MPNWCYNEIYIVGGTEEQRKNLFEKIKELNEHSPFKHASKGWIGNLSVACGISVEEVNDENSKYRARAFIQDVSMEGDHIYLGVESAWSPIDEYLKDLFNAGLSSLEGMRYVYSAEEFGNDIWVTNDVDGEFFNLDYYLDVFDGPIEPESFVNEEQLLKFVNSKEFQKAYMTEEKDFHSYEEIKDYAYDNDCEFTVRKMELDTME
;
A
#
# COMPACT_ATOMS: atom_id res chain seq x y z
N MET A 1 10.21 16.72 -8.09
CA MET A 1 9.87 16.07 -6.80
C MET A 1 9.52 14.63 -7.14
N PRO A 2 9.85 13.64 -6.32
CA PRO A 2 9.37 12.28 -6.58
C PRO A 2 7.85 12.24 -6.41
N ASN A 3 7.17 11.40 -7.19
CA ASN A 3 5.85 10.96 -6.82
C ASN A 3 6.00 10.03 -5.62
N TRP A 4 5.15 10.16 -4.64
CA TRP A 4 5.18 9.34 -3.46
C TRP A 4 4.14 8.23 -3.58
N CYS A 5 4.59 7.01 -3.36
CA CYS A 5 3.76 5.83 -3.26
C CYS A 5 3.46 5.59 -1.77
N TYR A 6 2.20 5.52 -1.41
CA TYR A 6 1.76 5.22 -0.04
C TYR A 6 1.66 3.71 0.12
N ASN A 7 2.27 3.19 1.20
CA ASN A 7 2.25 1.77 1.49
C ASN A 7 1.69 1.60 2.91
N GLU A 8 0.67 0.78 3.04
CA GLU A 8 0.16 0.28 4.31
C GLU A 8 0.64 -1.15 4.50
N ILE A 9 1.27 -1.44 5.63
CA ILE A 9 1.91 -2.72 5.88
C ILE A 9 1.46 -3.24 7.23
N TYR A 10 0.98 -4.48 7.26
CA TYR A 10 0.70 -5.23 8.47
C TYR A 10 1.74 -6.35 8.62
N ILE A 11 2.43 -6.38 9.77
CA ILE A 11 3.31 -7.50 10.15
C ILE A 11 2.53 -8.37 11.13
N VAL A 12 2.26 -9.61 10.71
CA VAL A 12 1.37 -10.55 11.38
C VAL A 12 2.07 -11.86 11.70
N GLY A 13 1.49 -12.65 12.60
CA GLY A 13 2.07 -13.93 13.03
C GLY A 13 3.12 -13.79 14.12
N GLY A 14 3.97 -14.81 14.30
CA GLY A 14 4.90 -14.89 15.43
C GLY A 14 4.20 -14.91 16.79
N THR A 15 4.98 -14.82 17.87
CA THR A 15 4.45 -14.70 19.24
C THR A 15 4.16 -13.24 19.59
N GLU A 16 3.29 -13.01 20.58
CA GLU A 16 3.03 -11.67 21.12
C GLU A 16 4.32 -10.98 21.60
N GLU A 17 5.20 -11.72 22.26
CA GLU A 17 6.49 -11.19 22.75
C GLU A 17 7.40 -10.77 21.59
N GLN A 18 7.48 -11.56 20.53
CA GLN A 18 8.26 -11.21 19.32
C GLN A 18 7.72 -9.92 18.69
N ARG A 19 6.39 -9.83 18.45
CA ARG A 19 5.78 -8.63 17.89
C ARG A 19 6.03 -7.39 18.75
N LYS A 20 5.86 -7.50 20.07
CA LYS A 20 6.10 -6.39 20.99
C LYS A 20 7.57 -5.94 20.94
N ASN A 21 8.51 -6.88 20.98
CA ASN A 21 9.93 -6.56 20.90
C ASN A 21 10.30 -5.89 19.57
N LEU A 22 9.76 -6.38 18.46
CA LEU A 22 9.98 -5.77 17.14
C LEU A 22 9.40 -4.36 17.08
N PHE A 23 8.16 -4.18 17.53
CA PHE A 23 7.48 -2.88 17.56
C PHE A 23 8.26 -1.83 18.35
N GLU A 24 8.67 -2.15 19.59
CA GLU A 24 9.43 -1.23 20.44
C GLU A 24 10.77 -0.86 19.79
N LYS A 25 11.42 -1.83 19.14
CA LYS A 25 12.68 -1.60 18.44
C LYS A 25 12.52 -0.72 17.20
N ILE A 26 11.44 -0.89 16.44
CA ILE A 26 11.12 -0.01 15.31
C ILE A 26 10.92 1.43 15.82
N LYS A 27 10.13 1.62 16.87
CA LYS A 27 9.90 2.95 17.47
C LYS A 27 11.20 3.60 17.95
N GLU A 28 12.01 2.87 18.69
CA GLU A 28 13.30 3.35 19.19
C GLU A 28 14.19 3.82 18.05
N LEU A 29 14.34 3.01 17.00
CA LEU A 29 15.21 3.32 15.87
C LEU A 29 14.64 4.43 14.96
N ASN A 30 13.34 4.60 14.91
CA ASN A 30 12.74 5.74 14.20
C ASN A 30 13.01 7.07 14.92
N GLU A 31 13.09 7.06 16.23
CA GLU A 31 13.44 8.25 17.01
C GLU A 31 14.96 8.47 17.09
N HIS A 32 15.72 7.39 17.20
CA HIS A 32 17.17 7.38 17.44
C HIS A 32 17.88 6.53 16.39
N SER A 33 17.80 6.97 15.12
CA SER A 33 18.40 6.24 13.99
C SER A 33 19.92 6.08 14.16
N PRO A 34 20.48 4.89 13.92
CA PRO A 34 21.92 4.66 13.91
C PRO A 34 22.64 5.29 12.72
N PHE A 35 21.88 5.78 11.72
CA PHE A 35 22.43 6.33 10.49
C PHE A 35 22.61 7.85 10.60
N LYS A 36 23.85 8.32 10.52
CA LYS A 36 24.20 9.75 10.75
C LYS A 36 23.57 10.73 9.77
N HIS A 37 23.20 10.28 8.58
CA HIS A 37 22.71 11.12 7.48
C HIS A 37 21.30 10.72 7.02
N ALA A 38 20.68 9.74 7.65
CA ALA A 38 19.31 9.37 7.34
C ALA A 38 18.32 10.36 7.93
N SER A 39 17.28 10.66 7.18
CA SER A 39 16.13 11.40 7.71
C SER A 39 15.39 10.55 8.75
N LYS A 40 14.68 11.21 9.65
CA LYS A 40 13.82 10.54 10.62
C LYS A 40 12.84 9.60 9.87
N GLY A 41 12.64 8.40 10.40
CA GLY A 41 11.73 7.42 9.81
C GLY A 41 12.28 6.67 8.59
N TRP A 42 13.55 6.87 8.18
CA TRP A 42 14.08 6.14 7.03
C TRP A 42 13.92 4.62 7.17
N ILE A 43 13.43 3.97 6.10
CA ILE A 43 13.06 2.54 6.11
C ILE A 43 14.21 1.59 6.50
N GLY A 44 15.47 1.99 6.31
CA GLY A 44 16.64 1.24 6.79
C GLY A 44 16.62 0.97 8.30
N ASN A 45 15.90 1.77 9.09
CA ASN A 45 15.69 1.52 10.51
C ASN A 45 14.88 0.24 10.75
N LEU A 46 13.91 -0.08 9.87
CA LEU A 46 13.16 -1.34 9.92
C LEU A 46 14.08 -2.53 9.72
N SER A 47 14.99 -2.47 8.74
CA SER A 47 15.98 -3.55 8.50
C SER A 47 16.84 -3.82 9.74
N VAL A 48 17.32 -2.75 10.40
CA VAL A 48 18.09 -2.89 11.65
C VAL A 48 17.22 -3.39 12.79
N ALA A 49 15.97 -2.96 12.89
CA ALA A 49 15.03 -3.48 13.88
C ALA A 49 14.81 -5.00 13.71
N CYS A 50 14.76 -5.46 12.48
CA CYS A 50 14.63 -6.88 12.14
C CYS A 50 15.94 -7.68 12.34
N GLY A 51 17.08 -7.02 12.52
CA GLY A 51 18.35 -7.70 12.86
C GLY A 51 19.43 -7.67 11.76
N ILE A 52 19.20 -6.95 10.67
CA ILE A 52 20.26 -6.68 9.67
C ILE A 52 21.26 -5.71 10.30
N SER A 53 22.57 -5.91 10.04
CA SER A 53 23.59 -5.03 10.60
C SER A 53 23.54 -3.63 9.99
N VAL A 54 23.96 -2.63 10.76
CA VAL A 54 24.03 -1.23 10.29
C VAL A 54 24.99 -1.11 9.11
N GLU A 55 26.08 -1.87 9.11
CA GLU A 55 27.08 -1.89 8.05
C GLU A 55 26.46 -2.40 6.73
N GLU A 56 25.69 -3.48 6.80
CA GLU A 56 25.03 -4.07 5.64
C GLU A 56 23.95 -3.14 5.07
N VAL A 57 23.11 -2.53 5.90
CA VAL A 57 22.11 -1.56 5.46
C VAL A 57 22.76 -0.31 4.87
N ASN A 58 23.96 0.06 5.33
CA ASN A 58 24.67 1.25 4.87
C ASN A 58 25.41 1.05 3.55
N ASP A 59 25.60 -0.19 3.10
CA ASP A 59 26.15 -0.50 1.79
C ASP A 59 25.22 0.03 0.68
N GLU A 60 25.76 0.75 -0.28
CA GLU A 60 24.98 1.34 -1.38
C GLU A 60 24.26 0.30 -2.26
N ASN A 61 24.80 -0.91 -2.32
CA ASN A 61 24.23 -2.03 -3.07
C ASN A 61 23.34 -2.96 -2.22
N SER A 62 23.09 -2.60 -0.97
CA SER A 62 22.26 -3.42 -0.08
C SER A 62 20.81 -3.48 -0.55
N LYS A 63 20.27 -4.67 -0.62
CA LYS A 63 18.85 -4.93 -0.86
C LYS A 63 17.95 -4.62 0.36
N TYR A 64 18.57 -4.39 1.52
CA TYR A 64 17.89 -4.06 2.78
C TYR A 64 17.75 -2.55 2.98
N ARG A 65 17.70 -1.79 1.89
CA ARG A 65 17.47 -0.34 1.89
C ARG A 65 16.56 0.07 0.73
N ALA A 66 15.75 1.07 0.98
CA ALA A 66 14.93 1.68 -0.04
C ALA A 66 14.83 3.19 0.19
N ARG A 67 14.41 3.93 -0.83
CA ARG A 67 14.07 5.34 -0.70
C ARG A 67 12.65 5.48 -0.19
N ALA A 68 12.47 5.15 1.08
CA ALA A 68 11.18 5.15 1.74
C ALA A 68 11.31 5.62 3.19
N PHE A 69 10.17 6.08 3.76
CA PHE A 69 10.10 6.64 5.10
C PHE A 69 8.88 6.14 5.82
N ILE A 70 9.07 5.62 7.05
CA ILE A 70 8.01 5.24 7.97
C ILE A 70 7.41 6.54 8.53
N GLN A 71 6.16 6.80 8.24
CA GLN A 71 5.38 7.94 8.71
C GLN A 71 4.65 7.61 9.99
N ASP A 72 4.13 6.39 10.08
CA ASP A 72 3.39 5.91 11.25
C ASP A 72 3.78 4.48 11.61
N VAL A 73 3.69 4.17 12.91
CA VAL A 73 3.87 2.83 13.45
C VAL A 73 2.98 2.64 14.67
N SER A 74 2.12 1.64 14.63
CA SER A 74 1.20 1.30 15.72
C SER A 74 1.15 -0.21 15.98
N MET A 75 0.69 -0.57 17.18
CA MET A 75 0.32 -1.95 17.51
C MET A 75 -1.21 -2.02 17.47
N GLU A 76 -1.75 -2.80 16.55
CA GLU A 76 -3.19 -2.95 16.34
C GLU A 76 -3.60 -4.40 16.60
N GLY A 77 -4.14 -4.65 17.80
CA GLY A 77 -4.52 -6.01 18.20
C GLY A 77 -3.31 -6.94 18.23
N ASP A 78 -3.26 -7.90 17.31
CA ASP A 78 -2.21 -8.92 17.19
C ASP A 78 -1.24 -8.70 16.02
N HIS A 79 -1.20 -7.50 15.44
CA HIS A 79 -0.30 -7.14 14.35
C HIS A 79 0.35 -5.75 14.55
N ILE A 80 1.47 -5.53 13.85
CA ILE A 80 2.13 -4.23 13.78
C ILE A 80 1.70 -3.57 12.47
N TYR A 81 1.20 -2.36 12.56
CA TYR A 81 0.91 -1.51 11.41
C TYR A 81 2.06 -0.55 11.14
N LEU A 82 2.40 -0.37 9.86
CA LEU A 82 3.34 0.63 9.37
C LEU A 82 2.72 1.39 8.20
N GLY A 83 2.64 2.71 8.32
CA GLY A 83 2.39 3.61 7.20
C GLY A 83 3.72 4.08 6.61
N VAL A 84 3.97 3.84 5.32
CA VAL A 84 5.25 4.11 4.68
C VAL A 84 5.07 4.88 3.38
N GLU A 85 5.82 5.95 3.19
CA GLU A 85 5.94 6.64 1.90
C GLU A 85 7.21 6.21 1.18
N SER A 86 7.10 5.76 -0.06
CA SER A 86 8.22 5.38 -0.92
C SER A 86 8.27 6.20 -2.19
N ALA A 87 9.46 6.36 -2.76
CA ALA A 87 9.63 7.16 -3.96
C ALA A 87 9.37 6.32 -5.21
N TRP A 88 8.36 6.69 -6.00
CA TRP A 88 8.01 6.20 -7.33
C TRP A 88 7.33 4.83 -7.42
N SER A 89 7.58 3.92 -6.49
CA SER A 89 7.08 2.54 -6.55
C SER A 89 6.80 1.98 -5.16
N PRO A 90 5.99 0.91 -5.06
CA PRO A 90 5.87 0.11 -3.84
C PRO A 90 7.21 -0.38 -3.31
N ILE A 91 7.24 -0.78 -2.04
CA ILE A 91 8.44 -1.37 -1.40
C ILE A 91 8.36 -2.90 -1.25
N ASP A 92 7.58 -3.53 -2.10
CA ASP A 92 7.34 -4.98 -2.12
C ASP A 92 8.64 -5.80 -2.22
N GLU A 93 9.52 -5.47 -3.15
CA GLU A 93 10.84 -6.14 -3.28
C GLU A 93 11.68 -6.01 -2.00
N TYR A 94 11.70 -4.83 -1.39
CA TYR A 94 12.39 -4.62 -0.12
C TYR A 94 11.79 -5.49 1.00
N LEU A 95 10.46 -5.54 1.11
CA LEU A 95 9.78 -6.37 2.11
C LEU A 95 10.03 -7.86 1.85
N LYS A 96 9.94 -8.31 0.61
CA LYS A 96 10.24 -9.69 0.18
C LYS A 96 11.66 -10.09 0.59
N ASP A 97 12.64 -9.26 0.31
CA ASP A 97 14.04 -9.49 0.69
C ASP A 97 14.24 -9.55 2.20
N LEU A 98 13.61 -8.63 2.94
CA LEU A 98 13.72 -8.55 4.40
C LEU A 98 13.10 -9.78 5.08
N PHE A 99 11.89 -10.17 4.68
CA PHE A 99 11.19 -11.30 5.29
C PHE A 99 11.76 -12.66 4.87
N ASN A 100 12.44 -12.74 3.72
CA ASN A 100 13.15 -13.95 3.26
C ASN A 100 14.60 -14.03 3.75
N ALA A 101 15.08 -13.07 4.54
CA ALA A 101 16.46 -13.07 5.06
C ALA A 101 16.75 -14.14 6.12
N GLY A 102 15.75 -14.90 6.57
CA GLY A 102 15.91 -15.96 7.60
C GLY A 102 16.23 -15.42 8.99
N LEU A 103 15.78 -14.21 9.31
CA LEU A 103 16.04 -13.55 10.59
C LEU A 103 15.19 -14.14 11.71
N SER A 104 15.82 -14.50 12.83
CA SER A 104 15.11 -15.06 13.99
C SER A 104 14.06 -14.13 14.60
N SER A 105 14.24 -12.82 14.44
CA SER A 105 13.27 -11.80 14.86
C SER A 105 11.97 -11.82 14.06
N LEU A 106 11.99 -12.35 12.83
CA LEU A 106 10.85 -12.48 11.92
C LEU A 106 10.34 -13.93 11.82
N GLU A 107 10.87 -14.86 12.60
CA GLU A 107 10.46 -16.26 12.55
C GLU A 107 8.96 -16.41 12.84
N GLY A 108 8.22 -17.05 11.93
CA GLY A 108 6.77 -17.22 12.02
C GLY A 108 5.96 -15.96 11.74
N MET A 109 6.60 -14.85 11.34
CA MET A 109 5.92 -13.64 10.91
C MET A 109 5.83 -13.59 9.38
N ARG A 110 4.81 -12.92 8.88
CA ARG A 110 4.64 -12.53 7.47
C ARG A 110 4.23 -11.06 7.40
N TYR A 111 4.35 -10.47 6.23
CA TYR A 111 3.78 -9.16 5.97
C TYR A 111 2.60 -9.27 5.00
N VAL A 112 1.66 -8.35 5.17
CA VAL A 112 0.58 -8.08 4.23
C VAL A 112 0.66 -6.58 3.92
N TYR A 113 0.58 -6.20 2.65
CA TYR A 113 0.69 -4.80 2.29
C TYR A 113 -0.32 -4.41 1.21
N SER A 114 -0.65 -3.13 1.19
CA SER A 114 -1.23 -2.43 0.05
C SER A 114 -0.37 -1.23 -0.29
N ALA A 115 -0.27 -0.90 -1.56
CA ALA A 115 0.45 0.28 -2.02
C ALA A 115 -0.34 1.01 -3.10
N GLU A 116 -0.34 2.35 -3.02
CA GLU A 116 -1.03 3.21 -3.97
C GLU A 116 -0.17 4.40 -4.42
N GLU A 117 -0.18 4.66 -5.71
CA GLU A 117 0.32 5.87 -6.34
C GLU A 117 -0.51 6.11 -7.62
N PHE A 118 -1.59 6.84 -7.49
CA PHE A 118 -2.60 7.00 -8.54
C PHE A 118 -2.10 7.76 -9.76
N GLY A 119 -1.07 8.59 -9.62
CA GLY A 119 -0.43 9.27 -10.75
C GLY A 119 0.31 8.33 -11.71
N ASN A 120 0.71 7.14 -11.23
CA ASN A 120 1.35 6.07 -12.01
C ASN A 120 0.44 4.84 -12.17
N ASP A 121 -0.85 4.98 -11.86
CA ASP A 121 -1.85 3.90 -11.95
C ASP A 121 -1.48 2.66 -11.09
N ILE A 122 -0.84 2.90 -9.93
CA ILE A 122 -0.46 1.87 -8.98
C ILE A 122 -1.53 1.76 -7.89
N TRP A 123 -2.11 0.59 -7.75
CA TRP A 123 -2.91 0.19 -6.59
C TRP A 123 -2.85 -1.33 -6.46
N VAL A 124 -1.98 -1.81 -5.58
CA VAL A 124 -1.59 -3.22 -5.49
C VAL A 124 -1.61 -3.73 -4.05
N THR A 125 -1.84 -5.03 -3.88
CA THR A 125 -1.77 -5.71 -2.57
C THR A 125 -1.31 -7.15 -2.74
N ASN A 126 -0.67 -7.72 -1.71
CA ASN A 126 -0.41 -9.15 -1.60
C ASN A 126 -1.45 -9.88 -0.71
N ASP A 127 -2.53 -9.20 -0.34
CA ASP A 127 -3.61 -9.76 0.50
C ASP A 127 -4.61 -10.57 -0.33
N VAL A 128 -4.21 -11.78 -0.71
CA VAL A 128 -5.01 -12.66 -1.57
C VAL A 128 -6.38 -13.01 -0.94
N ASP A 129 -6.42 -13.12 0.38
CA ASP A 129 -7.62 -13.52 1.13
C ASP A 129 -8.52 -12.33 1.51
N GLY A 130 -8.07 -11.09 1.32
CA GLY A 130 -8.79 -9.87 1.68
C GLY A 130 -8.96 -9.72 3.20
N GLU A 131 -7.98 -10.16 3.99
CA GLU A 131 -8.04 -10.11 5.46
C GLU A 131 -7.88 -8.67 5.99
N PHE A 132 -7.05 -7.87 5.32
CA PHE A 132 -6.72 -6.49 5.68
C PHE A 132 -7.20 -5.49 4.63
N PHE A 133 -7.14 -5.84 3.35
CA PHE A 133 -7.46 -4.98 2.21
C PHE A 133 -8.54 -5.64 1.36
N ASN A 134 -9.80 -5.39 1.70
CA ASN A 134 -10.96 -6.03 1.05
C ASN A 134 -11.65 -5.14 0.00
N LEU A 135 -11.01 -4.06 -0.43
CA LEU A 135 -11.55 -3.14 -1.43
C LEU A 135 -10.96 -3.49 -2.80
N ASP A 136 -11.82 -3.90 -3.73
CA ASP A 136 -11.37 -4.30 -5.06
C ASP A 136 -11.40 -3.15 -6.08
N TYR A 137 -12.23 -2.11 -5.87
CA TYR A 137 -12.47 -1.04 -6.83
C TYR A 137 -12.55 0.32 -6.17
N TYR A 138 -12.02 1.34 -6.84
CA TYR A 138 -12.09 2.73 -6.43
C TYR A 138 -12.57 3.60 -7.58
N LEU A 139 -13.55 4.45 -7.31
CA LEU A 139 -14.01 5.49 -8.22
C LEU A 139 -13.51 6.83 -7.69
N ASP A 140 -12.68 7.47 -8.48
CA ASP A 140 -12.17 8.82 -8.24
C ASP A 140 -12.97 9.82 -9.08
N VAL A 141 -13.31 10.96 -8.52
CA VAL A 141 -14.01 12.03 -9.19
C VAL A 141 -13.24 13.34 -9.02
N PHE A 142 -12.98 14.04 -10.12
CA PHE A 142 -12.11 15.22 -10.12
C PHE A 142 -12.88 16.51 -9.80
N ASP A 143 -14.16 16.58 -10.18
CA ASP A 143 -15.06 17.69 -9.86
C ASP A 143 -16.50 17.19 -9.93
N GLY A 144 -17.37 17.70 -9.07
CA GLY A 144 -18.79 17.34 -9.11
C GLY A 144 -19.44 17.16 -7.74
N PRO A 145 -20.72 16.74 -7.74
CA PRO A 145 -21.53 16.65 -6.53
C PRO A 145 -21.38 15.33 -5.75
N ILE A 146 -20.67 14.35 -6.28
CA ILE A 146 -20.48 13.02 -5.68
C ILE A 146 -19.04 12.90 -5.21
N GLU A 147 -18.85 12.40 -3.99
CA GLU A 147 -17.52 12.13 -3.42
C GLU A 147 -16.92 10.83 -4.01
N PRO A 148 -15.58 10.72 -4.04
CA PRO A 148 -14.91 9.46 -4.36
C PRO A 148 -15.39 8.31 -3.49
N GLU A 149 -15.51 7.10 -4.05
CA GLU A 149 -16.07 5.95 -3.34
C GLU A 149 -15.33 4.65 -3.66
N SER A 150 -15.27 3.77 -2.66
CA SER A 150 -14.64 2.46 -2.76
C SER A 150 -15.68 1.34 -2.73
N PHE A 151 -15.42 0.27 -3.48
CA PHE A 151 -16.35 -0.86 -3.63
C PHE A 151 -15.61 -2.18 -3.44
N VAL A 152 -16.23 -3.12 -2.72
CA VAL A 152 -15.65 -4.44 -2.44
C VAL A 152 -15.83 -5.45 -3.59
N ASN A 153 -16.57 -5.10 -4.64
CA ASN A 153 -16.73 -5.92 -5.83
C ASN A 153 -17.30 -5.12 -7.01
N GLU A 154 -17.14 -5.70 -8.21
CA GLU A 154 -17.58 -5.11 -9.47
C GLU A 154 -19.08 -4.86 -9.53
N GLU A 155 -19.91 -5.73 -8.92
CA GLU A 155 -21.37 -5.56 -8.91
C GLU A 155 -21.79 -4.28 -8.20
N GLN A 156 -21.15 -3.94 -7.09
CA GLN A 156 -21.41 -2.69 -6.36
C GLN A 156 -20.99 -1.48 -7.17
N LEU A 157 -19.80 -1.51 -7.80
CA LEU A 157 -19.32 -0.46 -8.69
C LEU A 157 -20.32 -0.25 -9.86
N LEU A 158 -20.69 -1.32 -10.55
CA LEU A 158 -21.63 -1.27 -11.68
C LEU A 158 -22.99 -0.70 -11.26
N LYS A 159 -23.52 -1.15 -10.12
CA LYS A 159 -24.78 -0.61 -9.57
C LYS A 159 -24.70 0.88 -9.30
N PHE A 160 -23.58 1.36 -8.80
CA PHE A 160 -23.37 2.78 -8.51
C PHE A 160 -23.26 3.60 -9.79
N VAL A 161 -22.39 3.21 -10.72
CA VAL A 161 -22.15 3.94 -11.98
C VAL A 161 -23.38 3.90 -12.89
N ASN A 162 -24.17 2.83 -12.88
CA ASN A 162 -25.43 2.73 -13.61
C ASN A 162 -26.60 3.47 -12.93
N SER A 163 -26.38 4.09 -11.77
CA SER A 163 -27.42 4.89 -11.13
C SER A 163 -27.70 6.17 -11.90
N LYS A 164 -28.98 6.58 -11.93
CA LYS A 164 -29.39 7.83 -12.60
C LYS A 164 -28.71 9.07 -12.00
N GLU A 165 -28.40 9.01 -10.72
CA GLU A 165 -27.73 10.09 -9.98
C GLU A 165 -26.29 10.29 -10.51
N PHE A 166 -25.51 9.21 -10.57
CA PHE A 166 -24.15 9.24 -11.09
C PHE A 166 -24.11 9.66 -12.56
N GLN A 167 -24.92 9.01 -13.41
CA GLN A 167 -24.93 9.29 -14.86
C GLN A 167 -25.34 10.72 -15.16
N LYS A 168 -26.32 11.25 -14.45
CA LYS A 168 -26.73 12.66 -14.61
C LYS A 168 -25.64 13.65 -14.18
N ALA A 169 -24.80 13.26 -13.22
CA ALA A 169 -23.71 14.12 -12.73
C ALA A 169 -22.50 14.16 -13.67
N TYR A 170 -22.13 13.01 -14.26
CA TYR A 170 -20.83 12.84 -14.92
C TYR A 170 -20.90 12.39 -16.38
N MET A 171 -22.09 12.11 -16.91
CA MET A 171 -22.21 11.58 -18.27
C MET A 171 -23.11 12.46 -19.13
N THR A 172 -22.79 12.55 -20.41
CA THR A 172 -23.58 13.29 -21.39
C THR A 172 -24.79 12.51 -21.92
N GLU A 173 -24.68 11.17 -21.86
CA GLU A 173 -25.72 10.24 -22.30
C GLU A 173 -25.84 9.09 -21.32
N GLU A 174 -27.06 8.60 -21.08
CA GLU A 174 -27.26 7.40 -20.25
C GLU A 174 -26.68 6.17 -20.97
N LYS A 175 -25.89 5.37 -20.23
CA LYS A 175 -25.28 4.13 -20.72
C LYS A 175 -25.40 3.06 -19.63
N ASP A 176 -25.68 1.83 -20.04
CA ASP A 176 -25.70 0.67 -19.15
C ASP A 176 -24.35 -0.08 -19.27
N PHE A 177 -23.54 0.01 -18.23
CA PHE A 177 -22.24 -0.66 -18.15
C PHE A 177 -22.40 -2.07 -17.60
N HIS A 178 -21.67 -3.02 -18.16
CA HIS A 178 -21.72 -4.43 -17.80
C HIS A 178 -20.39 -4.96 -17.22
N SER A 179 -19.31 -4.15 -17.27
CA SER A 179 -18.01 -4.51 -16.70
C SER A 179 -17.22 -3.28 -16.29
N TYR A 180 -16.23 -3.49 -15.42
CA TYR A 180 -15.22 -2.50 -15.04
C TYR A 180 -14.49 -1.94 -16.26
N GLU A 181 -14.10 -2.80 -17.20
CA GLU A 181 -13.37 -2.39 -18.40
C GLU A 181 -14.21 -1.42 -19.26
N GLU A 182 -15.51 -1.67 -19.41
CA GLU A 182 -16.40 -0.76 -20.13
C GLU A 182 -16.48 0.63 -19.48
N ILE A 183 -16.46 0.72 -18.13
CA ILE A 183 -16.46 1.99 -17.42
C ILE A 183 -15.12 2.70 -17.63
N LYS A 184 -14.00 1.98 -17.49
CA LYS A 184 -12.64 2.50 -17.64
C LYS A 184 -12.43 3.07 -19.05
N ASP A 185 -12.77 2.28 -20.07
CA ASP A 185 -12.65 2.69 -21.48
C ASP A 185 -13.54 3.90 -21.77
N TYR A 186 -14.78 3.91 -21.28
CA TYR A 186 -15.69 5.03 -21.50
C TYR A 186 -15.17 6.32 -20.85
N ALA A 187 -14.67 6.24 -19.62
CA ALA A 187 -14.12 7.38 -18.89
C ALA A 187 -12.92 7.98 -19.64
N TYR A 188 -12.03 7.12 -20.16
CA TYR A 188 -10.86 7.51 -20.93
C TYR A 188 -11.25 8.13 -22.30
N ASP A 189 -12.10 7.43 -23.07
CA ASP A 189 -12.47 7.85 -24.43
C ASP A 189 -13.29 9.15 -24.50
N ASN A 190 -14.00 9.48 -23.41
CA ASN A 190 -14.87 10.66 -23.33
C ASN A 190 -14.29 11.78 -22.47
N ASP A 191 -13.03 11.65 -22.01
CA ASP A 191 -12.36 12.64 -21.12
C ASP A 191 -13.25 13.03 -19.93
N CYS A 192 -13.80 12.01 -19.24
CA CYS A 192 -14.75 12.20 -18.16
C CYS A 192 -14.07 12.80 -16.91
N GLU A 193 -14.86 13.49 -16.08
CA GLU A 193 -14.42 14.02 -14.78
C GLU A 193 -14.38 12.95 -13.66
N PHE A 194 -14.30 11.68 -14.05
CA PHE A 194 -14.11 10.55 -13.15
C PHE A 194 -13.18 9.50 -13.77
N THR A 195 -12.60 8.68 -12.91
CA THR A 195 -11.86 7.47 -13.32
C THR A 195 -12.19 6.33 -12.36
N VAL A 196 -11.98 5.10 -12.82
CA VAL A 196 -12.12 3.90 -11.99
C VAL A 196 -10.83 3.13 -11.97
N ARG A 197 -10.51 2.55 -10.80
CA ARG A 197 -9.32 1.71 -10.59
C ARG A 197 -9.74 0.40 -9.96
N LYS A 198 -8.95 -0.62 -10.24
CA LYS A 198 -9.05 -1.92 -9.61
C LYS A 198 -7.77 -2.20 -8.85
N MET A 199 -7.89 -2.69 -7.61
CA MET A 199 -6.74 -3.17 -6.86
C MET A 199 -6.20 -4.44 -7.52
N GLU A 200 -4.92 -4.44 -7.82
CA GLU A 200 -4.23 -5.58 -8.43
C GLU A 200 -3.61 -6.47 -7.34
N LEU A 201 -3.72 -7.77 -7.51
CA LEU A 201 -3.00 -8.69 -6.65
C LEU A 201 -1.55 -8.79 -7.11
N ASP A 202 -0.64 -8.42 -6.22
CA ASP A 202 0.78 -8.74 -6.37
C ASP A 202 0.97 -10.23 -6.06
N THR A 203 0.81 -11.04 -7.10
CA THR A 203 1.12 -12.47 -7.04
C THR A 203 2.62 -12.63 -7.06
N MET A 204 3.23 -12.63 -5.86
CA MET A 204 4.65 -12.89 -5.69
C MET A 204 5.00 -14.28 -6.25
N GLU A 205 5.53 -14.33 -7.48
CA GLU A 205 6.22 -15.49 -8.02
C GLU A 205 7.65 -15.64 -7.45
#